data_044be0c7b6060bf73a7d2a583f5d97ff
#
_entry.id   044be0c7b6060bf73a7d2a583f5d97ff
#
_cell.length_a   1.000
_cell.length_b   1.000
_cell.length_c   1.000
_cell.angle_alpha   90.00
_cell.angle_beta   90.00
_cell.angle_gamma   90.00
#
_symmetry.space_group_name_H-M   'P 1'
#
loop_
_entity.id
_entity.type
_entity.pdbx_description
1 polymer ?
#
loop_
_entity_poly.entity_id
_entity_poly.type
_entity_poly.pdbx_seq_one_letter_code
_entity_poly.pdbx_strand_id
1 'polypeptide(L)'
;MRNTTVHEGETKPQHMSEIVQAAIEAFRQGKPVCLFDSDKREGETDLLFPASFAKPSTMRQLRQDCGGLLFLAIGHDVGQAFGLPFLQDLHTHDALTKEFPVLAELKTNDLRYDSRSAFTLSLNHRDTYTGITDHDRALTTRRFAELTEVVFEENLSEGEAQRRMGAEFRTPGHIPVCRESQGGLLSR
;
A
#
# COMPACT_ATOMS: atom_id res chain seq x y z
N MET A 1 -59.49 5.26 0.64
CA MET A 1 -58.25 4.60 0.23
C MET A 1 -57.39 5.65 -0.48
N ARG A 2 -56.38 6.18 0.19
CA ARG A 2 -55.44 7.14 -0.40
C ARG A 2 -54.09 6.43 -0.43
N ASN A 3 -53.60 6.15 -1.66
CA ASN A 3 -52.28 5.65 -1.88
C ASN A 3 -51.25 6.75 -1.66
N THR A 4 -50.41 6.57 -0.68
CA THR A 4 -49.23 7.43 -0.45
C THR A 4 -48.03 6.76 -1.14
N THR A 5 -47.68 7.25 -2.30
CA THR A 5 -46.47 6.85 -2.98
C THR A 5 -45.30 7.51 -2.27
N VAL A 6 -44.47 6.72 -1.63
CA VAL A 6 -43.20 7.17 -1.06
C VAL A 6 -42.21 7.28 -2.22
N HIS A 7 -41.83 8.50 -2.55
CA HIS A 7 -40.70 8.77 -3.43
C HIS A 7 -39.42 8.48 -2.64
N GLU A 8 -38.81 7.33 -2.91
CA GLU A 8 -37.41 7.09 -2.55
C GLU A 8 -36.56 8.05 -3.38
N GLY A 9 -35.98 9.02 -2.70
CA GLY A 9 -35.04 9.95 -3.31
C GLY A 9 -33.74 9.22 -3.66
N GLU A 10 -33.52 9.01 -4.95
CA GLU A 10 -32.23 8.59 -5.50
C GLU A 10 -31.15 9.61 -5.11
N THR A 11 -30.32 9.27 -4.13
CA THR A 11 -29.14 10.03 -3.76
C THR A 11 -28.09 9.90 -4.89
N LYS A 12 -27.83 11.01 -5.51
CA LYS A 12 -27.12 11.23 -6.76
C LYS A 12 -25.71 10.61 -6.78
N PRO A 13 -25.42 9.70 -7.74
CA PRO A 13 -24.07 9.22 -8.03
C PRO A 13 -23.09 10.33 -8.45
N GLN A 14 -23.60 11.45 -8.93
CA GLN A 14 -22.84 12.53 -9.57
C GLN A 14 -21.94 13.32 -8.60
N HIS A 15 -22.37 13.55 -7.36
CA HIS A 15 -21.58 14.34 -6.39
C HIS A 15 -20.42 13.54 -5.80
N MET A 16 -20.61 12.25 -5.54
CA MET A 16 -19.49 11.37 -5.14
C MET A 16 -18.44 11.21 -6.24
N SER A 17 -18.88 11.17 -7.51
CA SER A 17 -18.00 11.16 -8.68
C SER A 17 -17.11 12.42 -8.76
N GLU A 18 -17.63 13.60 -8.47
CA GLU A 18 -16.86 14.85 -8.51
C GLU A 18 -15.78 14.92 -7.43
N ILE A 19 -16.07 14.48 -6.21
CA ILE A 19 -15.10 14.43 -5.11
C ILE A 19 -13.98 13.45 -5.43
N VAL A 20 -14.31 12.27 -5.94
CA VAL A 20 -13.32 11.25 -6.33
C VAL A 20 -12.47 11.75 -7.49
N GLN A 21 -13.07 12.41 -8.52
CA GLN A 21 -12.32 12.99 -9.61
C GLN A 21 -11.36 14.10 -9.14
N ALA A 22 -11.80 14.96 -8.24
CA ALA A 22 -10.96 16.00 -7.65
C ALA A 22 -9.79 15.41 -6.84
N ALA A 23 -10.03 14.32 -6.09
CA ALA A 23 -8.98 13.62 -5.36
C ALA A 23 -7.95 12.98 -6.32
N ILE A 24 -8.40 12.32 -7.37
CA ILE A 24 -7.54 11.74 -8.42
C ILE A 24 -6.68 12.82 -9.07
N GLU A 25 -7.28 13.96 -9.43
CA GLU A 25 -6.54 15.05 -10.05
C GLU A 25 -5.53 15.69 -9.09
N ALA A 26 -5.88 15.87 -7.82
CA ALA A 26 -4.94 16.32 -6.80
C ALA A 26 -3.75 15.37 -6.66
N PHE A 27 -4.02 14.07 -6.63
CA PHE A 27 -3.00 13.02 -6.53
C PHE A 27 -2.06 13.01 -7.75
N ARG A 28 -2.60 13.15 -8.96
CA ARG A 28 -1.81 13.28 -10.20
C ARG A 28 -0.88 14.51 -10.20
N GLN A 29 -1.27 15.57 -9.48
CA GLN A 29 -0.46 16.78 -9.30
C GLN A 29 0.56 16.66 -8.15
N GLY A 30 0.71 15.49 -7.53
CA GLY A 30 1.62 15.29 -6.39
C GLY A 30 1.12 15.87 -5.08
N LYS A 31 -0.17 16.22 -4.98
CA LYS A 31 -0.79 16.73 -3.77
C LYS A 31 -1.24 15.59 -2.86
N PRO A 32 -1.25 15.80 -1.53
CA PRO A 32 -1.80 14.81 -0.60
C PRO A 32 -3.31 14.69 -0.74
N VAL A 33 -3.80 13.51 -0.40
CA VAL A 33 -5.23 13.18 -0.30
C VAL A 33 -5.47 12.50 1.04
N CYS A 34 -6.54 12.89 1.73
CA CYS A 34 -7.03 12.18 2.92
C CYS A 34 -8.11 11.18 2.51
N LEU A 35 -7.99 9.96 2.99
CA LEU A 35 -8.95 8.89 2.77
C LEU A 35 -9.49 8.41 4.11
N PHE A 36 -10.78 8.62 4.38
CA PHE A 36 -11.47 8.06 5.53
C PHE A 36 -12.02 6.68 5.19
N ASP A 37 -11.76 5.68 6.00
CA ASP A 37 -12.20 4.31 5.73
C ASP A 37 -13.71 4.12 5.99
N SER A 38 -14.15 3.99 7.20
CA SER A 38 -15.57 4.06 7.63
C SER A 38 -15.69 3.96 9.16
N ASP A 39 -16.80 4.47 9.71
CA ASP A 39 -17.15 4.32 11.13
C ASP A 39 -17.35 2.85 11.56
N LYS A 40 -17.58 1.97 10.59
CA LYS A 40 -17.81 0.53 10.83
C LYS A 40 -16.54 -0.31 10.75
N ARG A 41 -15.41 0.30 10.35
CA ARG A 41 -14.11 -0.33 10.28
C ARG A 41 -13.19 0.25 11.38
N GLU A 42 -12.06 0.83 11.03
CA GLU A 42 -11.13 1.41 12.00
C GLU A 42 -11.51 2.84 12.40
N GLY A 43 -12.33 3.51 11.58
CA GLY A 43 -12.77 4.88 11.82
C GLY A 43 -11.62 5.88 11.74
N GLU A 44 -10.61 5.61 10.95
CA GLU A 44 -9.43 6.45 10.82
C GLU A 44 -9.30 7.10 9.43
N THR A 45 -8.46 8.11 9.36
CA THR A 45 -8.18 8.83 8.12
C THR A 45 -6.71 8.68 7.77
N ASP A 46 -6.45 8.10 6.62
CA ASP A 46 -5.11 7.98 6.05
C ASP A 46 -4.72 9.24 5.28
N LEU A 47 -3.48 9.70 5.45
CA LEU A 47 -2.88 10.74 4.62
C LEU A 47 -2.00 10.07 3.56
N LEU A 48 -2.39 10.22 2.29
CA LEU A 48 -1.74 9.59 1.16
C LEU A 48 -0.98 10.62 0.30
N PHE A 49 0.21 10.22 -0.15
CA PHE A 49 0.99 10.95 -1.16
C PHE A 49 1.33 10.02 -2.32
N PRO A 50 1.35 10.51 -3.58
CA PRO A 50 1.82 9.69 -4.69
C PRO A 50 3.33 9.44 -4.53
N ALA A 51 3.72 8.16 -4.60
CA ALA A 51 5.09 7.73 -4.33
C ALA A 51 6.14 8.36 -5.27
N SER A 52 5.77 8.59 -6.54
CA SER A 52 6.64 9.25 -7.54
C SER A 52 7.01 10.69 -7.19
N PHE A 53 6.19 11.36 -6.37
CA PHE A 53 6.45 12.72 -5.88
C PHE A 53 7.10 12.78 -4.49
N ALA A 54 7.47 11.63 -3.93
CA ALA A 54 8.05 11.56 -2.58
C ALA A 54 9.33 12.39 -2.45
N LYS A 55 9.34 13.28 -1.47
CA LYS A 55 10.45 14.17 -1.12
C LYS A 55 10.78 14.01 0.37
N PRO A 56 11.95 14.44 0.84
CA PRO A 56 12.24 14.46 2.29
C PRO A 56 11.18 15.23 3.10
N SER A 57 10.64 16.34 2.55
CA SER A 57 9.55 17.09 3.17
C SER A 57 8.25 16.28 3.28
N THR A 58 7.94 15.44 2.29
CA THR A 58 6.78 14.52 2.33
C THR A 58 6.93 13.50 3.48
N MET A 59 8.10 12.88 3.60
CA MET A 59 8.39 11.92 4.68
C MET A 59 8.31 12.57 6.04
N ARG A 60 8.84 13.80 6.16
CA ARG A 60 8.75 14.59 7.39
C ARG A 60 7.32 14.89 7.76
N GLN A 61 6.50 15.33 6.79
CA GLN A 61 5.08 15.62 7.03
C GLN A 61 4.34 14.38 7.51
N LEU A 62 4.46 13.25 6.82
CA LEU A 62 3.84 11.99 7.23
C LEU A 62 4.22 11.59 8.67
N ARG A 63 5.48 11.78 9.07
CA ARG A 63 5.92 11.46 10.44
C ARG A 63 5.46 12.46 11.50
N GLN A 64 5.26 13.74 11.13
CA GLN A 64 4.89 14.80 12.08
C GLN A 64 3.39 14.93 12.26
N ASP A 65 2.63 14.81 11.17
CA ASP A 65 1.20 15.08 11.15
C ASP A 65 0.36 13.83 11.39
N CYS A 66 0.95 12.63 11.21
CA CYS A 66 0.25 11.35 11.36
C CYS A 66 0.84 10.54 12.51
N GLY A 67 -0.04 9.85 13.26
CA GLY A 67 0.35 8.99 14.38
C GLY A 67 0.58 7.52 14.01
N GLY A 68 0.27 7.14 12.77
CA GLY A 68 0.34 5.77 12.28
C GLY A 68 1.67 5.37 11.66
N LEU A 69 1.67 4.21 11.03
CA LEU A 69 2.83 3.68 10.31
C LEU A 69 2.99 4.39 8.96
N LEU A 70 4.22 4.84 8.67
CA LEU A 70 4.59 5.26 7.32
C LEU A 70 4.92 4.01 6.50
N PHE A 71 4.13 3.73 5.46
CA PHE A 71 4.33 2.58 4.58
C PHE A 71 4.06 2.92 3.11
N LEU A 72 4.51 2.07 2.21
CA LEU A 72 4.22 2.12 0.78
C LEU A 72 3.06 1.17 0.47
N ALA A 73 1.94 1.71 0.00
CA ALA A 73 0.81 0.91 -0.46
C ALA A 73 0.95 0.59 -1.95
N ILE A 74 0.77 -0.67 -2.32
CA ILE A 74 0.83 -1.14 -3.71
C ILE A 74 -0.37 -1.98 -4.08
N GLY A 75 -0.81 -1.85 -5.33
CA GLY A 75 -1.87 -2.69 -5.89
C GLY A 75 -1.44 -4.15 -6.06
N HIS A 76 -2.43 -5.02 -6.25
CA HIS A 76 -2.21 -6.46 -6.47
C HIS A 76 -1.25 -6.73 -7.63
N ASP A 77 -1.47 -6.07 -8.78
CA ASP A 77 -0.69 -6.29 -10.00
C ASP A 77 0.79 -5.92 -9.83
N VAL A 78 1.07 -4.85 -9.08
CA VAL A 78 2.44 -4.45 -8.73
C VAL A 78 3.09 -5.53 -7.85
N GLY A 79 2.35 -6.02 -6.86
CA GLY A 79 2.83 -7.11 -6.00
C GLY A 79 3.10 -8.40 -6.77
N GLN A 80 2.30 -8.70 -7.80
CA GLN A 80 2.48 -9.83 -8.70
C GLN A 80 3.73 -9.65 -9.57
N ALA A 81 3.85 -8.51 -10.26
CA ALA A 81 4.96 -8.23 -11.17
C ALA A 81 6.33 -8.38 -10.50
N PHE A 82 6.43 -7.94 -9.25
CA PHE A 82 7.67 -8.07 -8.47
C PHE A 82 7.78 -9.39 -7.68
N GLY A 83 6.77 -10.25 -7.70
CA GLY A 83 6.77 -11.50 -6.94
C GLY A 83 6.82 -11.30 -5.42
N LEU A 84 6.25 -10.19 -4.92
CA LEU A 84 6.26 -9.88 -3.49
C LEU A 84 5.28 -10.79 -2.75
N PRO A 85 5.73 -11.61 -1.79
CA PRO A 85 4.85 -12.46 -1.00
C PRO A 85 4.10 -11.66 0.04
N PHE A 86 2.97 -12.17 0.56
CA PHE A 86 2.48 -11.70 1.86
C PHE A 86 3.39 -12.23 2.96
N LEU A 87 3.75 -11.37 3.90
CA LEU A 87 4.66 -11.73 4.99
C LEU A 87 4.07 -12.86 5.86
N GLN A 88 2.77 -12.85 6.05
CA GLN A 88 2.06 -13.90 6.78
C GLN A 88 2.21 -15.27 6.10
N ASP A 89 2.18 -15.33 4.76
CA ASP A 89 2.36 -16.60 4.03
C ASP A 89 3.78 -17.15 4.21
N LEU A 90 4.79 -16.27 4.27
CA LEU A 90 6.16 -16.67 4.61
C LEU A 90 6.26 -17.20 6.04
N HIS A 91 5.68 -16.50 7.02
CA HIS A 91 5.73 -16.89 8.43
C HIS A 91 4.98 -18.19 8.72
N THR A 92 4.01 -18.57 7.90
CA THR A 92 3.26 -19.83 8.05
C THR A 92 3.77 -20.94 7.14
N HIS A 93 4.85 -20.71 6.39
CA HIS A 93 5.43 -21.73 5.51
C HIS A 93 6.06 -22.85 6.34
N ASP A 94 5.73 -24.13 6.01
CA ASP A 94 6.11 -25.32 6.78
C ASP A 94 7.61 -25.43 7.05
N ALA A 95 8.46 -25.08 6.08
CA ALA A 95 9.90 -25.13 6.27
C ALA A 95 10.38 -24.14 7.32
N LEU A 96 9.82 -22.90 7.29
CA LEU A 96 10.20 -21.86 8.24
C LEU A 96 9.66 -22.14 9.66
N THR A 97 8.45 -22.62 9.79
CA THR A 97 7.84 -22.95 11.09
C THR A 97 8.51 -24.16 11.74
N LYS A 98 9.03 -25.10 10.97
CA LYS A 98 9.86 -26.20 11.50
C LYS A 98 11.22 -25.74 12.01
N GLU A 99 11.86 -24.82 11.29
CA GLU A 99 13.16 -24.27 11.70
C GLU A 99 13.03 -23.26 12.83
N PHE A 100 11.98 -22.44 12.80
CA PHE A 100 11.68 -21.40 13.79
C PHE A 100 10.28 -21.59 14.41
N PRO A 101 10.12 -22.51 15.40
CA PRO A 101 8.80 -22.84 15.95
C PRO A 101 8.01 -21.65 16.51
N VAL A 102 8.69 -20.58 16.94
CA VAL A 102 8.06 -19.34 17.42
C VAL A 102 7.13 -18.71 16.39
N LEU A 103 7.36 -18.93 15.07
CA LEU A 103 6.49 -18.41 14.02
C LEU A 103 5.09 -19.05 14.07
N ALA A 104 4.98 -20.30 14.47
CA ALA A 104 3.69 -20.97 14.65
C ALA A 104 2.91 -20.40 15.85
N GLU A 105 3.60 -19.99 16.91
CA GLU A 105 3.00 -19.37 18.09
C GLU A 105 2.56 -17.91 17.84
N LEU A 106 3.27 -17.20 16.96
CA LEU A 106 2.98 -15.81 16.59
C LEU A 106 2.00 -15.67 15.40
N LYS A 107 1.31 -16.76 15.06
CA LYS A 107 0.37 -16.76 13.94
C LYS A 107 -0.76 -15.76 14.17
N THR A 108 -0.94 -14.85 13.21
CA THR A 108 -2.07 -13.92 13.19
C THR A 108 -3.36 -14.68 12.85
N ASN A 109 -4.29 -14.76 13.78
CA ASN A 109 -5.57 -15.47 13.65
C ASN A 109 -6.75 -14.70 14.22
N ASP A 110 -6.55 -13.44 14.58
CA ASP A 110 -7.48 -12.58 15.31
C ASP A 110 -7.73 -11.21 14.61
N LEU A 111 -7.43 -11.14 13.32
CA LEU A 111 -7.71 -9.93 12.53
C LEU A 111 -9.22 -9.65 12.50
N ARG A 112 -9.58 -8.43 12.88
CA ARG A 112 -10.97 -8.04 13.08
C ARG A 112 -11.70 -7.74 11.77
N TYR A 113 -11.00 -7.16 10.81
CA TYR A 113 -11.59 -6.63 9.59
C TYR A 113 -11.05 -7.28 8.31
N ASP A 114 -9.94 -7.96 8.38
CA ASP A 114 -9.23 -8.53 7.23
C ASP A 114 -9.02 -10.03 7.39
N SER A 115 -8.97 -10.76 6.28
CA SER A 115 -8.68 -12.20 6.29
C SER A 115 -7.20 -12.51 6.52
N ARG A 116 -6.32 -11.55 6.21
CA ARG A 116 -4.87 -11.61 6.41
C ARG A 116 -4.24 -10.24 6.46
N SER A 117 -3.03 -10.17 7.01
CA SER A 117 -2.21 -8.96 7.01
C SER A 117 -1.79 -8.56 5.59
N ALA A 118 -1.88 -7.25 5.29
CA ALA A 118 -1.44 -6.68 4.01
C ALA A 118 0.09 -6.54 3.88
N PHE A 119 0.84 -6.74 4.96
CA PHE A 119 2.30 -6.60 4.95
C PHE A 119 2.96 -7.59 3.98
N THR A 120 3.91 -7.06 3.21
CA THR A 120 4.92 -7.81 2.48
C THR A 120 6.31 -7.45 3.02
N LEU A 121 7.33 -7.46 2.17
CA LEU A 121 8.70 -7.14 2.59
C LEU A 121 8.86 -5.65 2.89
N SER A 122 9.80 -5.32 3.78
CA SER A 122 10.24 -3.93 3.95
C SER A 122 11.50 -3.68 3.12
N LEU A 123 11.63 -2.48 2.56
CA LEU A 123 12.63 -2.17 1.55
C LEU A 123 13.53 -1.00 1.92
N ASN A 124 14.76 -1.04 1.43
CA ASN A 124 15.64 0.11 1.24
C ASN A 124 16.17 0.10 -0.20
N HIS A 125 16.25 1.27 -0.84
CA HIS A 125 17.03 1.40 -2.06
C HIS A 125 18.52 1.23 -1.75
N ARG A 126 19.31 0.67 -2.69
CA ARG A 126 20.73 0.36 -2.45
C ARG A 126 21.61 1.60 -2.26
N ASP A 127 21.23 2.74 -2.87
CA ASP A 127 21.93 4.02 -2.75
C ASP A 127 21.61 4.78 -1.46
N THR A 128 20.81 4.21 -0.55
CA THR A 128 20.57 4.80 0.77
C THR A 128 21.77 4.61 1.68
N TYR A 129 22.03 5.60 2.56
CA TYR A 129 23.08 5.47 3.56
C TYR A 129 22.68 4.47 4.65
N THR A 130 21.64 4.79 5.44
CA THR A 130 21.08 3.89 6.44
C THR A 130 19.69 3.38 6.10
N GLY A 131 18.98 4.09 5.23
CA GLY A 131 17.59 3.82 4.85
C GLY A 131 16.55 4.48 5.76
N ILE A 132 16.96 5.02 6.91
CA ILE A 132 16.02 5.51 7.94
C ILE A 132 15.70 7.01 7.84
N THR A 133 16.60 7.82 7.30
CA THR A 133 16.39 9.27 7.19
C THR A 133 15.23 9.61 6.25
N ASP A 134 14.65 10.80 6.39
CA ASP A 134 13.61 11.26 5.46
C ASP A 134 14.10 11.29 4.01
N HIS A 135 15.38 11.60 3.81
CA HIS A 135 16.02 11.55 2.50
C HIS A 135 16.07 10.14 1.94
N ASP A 136 16.54 9.18 2.73
CA ASP A 136 16.65 7.78 2.33
C ASP A 136 15.28 7.14 2.08
N ARG A 137 14.30 7.44 2.95
CA ARG A 137 12.92 6.94 2.79
C ARG A 137 12.27 7.51 1.53
N ALA A 138 12.46 8.81 1.26
CA ALA A 138 11.95 9.44 0.04
C ALA A 138 12.60 8.83 -1.21
N LEU A 139 13.91 8.58 -1.17
CA LEU A 139 14.63 7.92 -2.26
C LEU A 139 14.06 6.52 -2.51
N THR A 140 13.93 5.70 -1.48
CA THR A 140 13.39 4.34 -1.60
C THR A 140 11.99 4.34 -2.19
N THR A 141 11.11 5.21 -1.68
CA THR A 141 9.71 5.31 -2.13
C THR A 141 9.61 5.76 -3.59
N ARG A 142 10.32 6.82 -3.96
CA ARG A 142 10.30 7.36 -5.33
C ARG A 142 10.90 6.37 -6.34
N ARG A 143 12.06 5.77 -6.03
CA ARG A 143 12.70 4.79 -6.92
C ARG A 143 11.83 3.56 -7.13
N PHE A 144 11.09 3.13 -6.11
CA PHE A 144 10.12 2.03 -6.28
C PHE A 144 9.01 2.40 -7.26
N ALA A 145 8.46 3.61 -7.17
CA ALA A 145 7.44 4.08 -8.12
C ALA A 145 7.99 4.19 -9.55
N GLU A 146 9.19 4.75 -9.71
CA GLU A 146 9.86 4.86 -11.01
C GLU A 146 10.13 3.48 -11.64
N LEU A 147 10.60 2.52 -10.86
CA LEU A 147 10.80 1.14 -11.35
C LEU A 147 9.46 0.48 -11.71
N THR A 148 8.40 0.73 -10.92
CA THR A 148 7.05 0.23 -11.22
C THR A 148 6.56 0.76 -12.56
N GLU A 149 6.71 2.05 -12.83
CA GLU A 149 6.35 2.68 -14.09
C GLU A 149 7.07 2.00 -15.27
N VAL A 150 8.39 1.83 -15.19
CA VAL A 150 9.19 1.13 -16.20
C VAL A 150 8.70 -0.31 -16.44
N VAL A 151 8.38 -1.06 -15.37
CA VAL A 151 7.92 -2.45 -15.49
C VAL A 151 6.62 -2.54 -16.30
N PHE A 152 5.69 -1.62 -16.07
CA PHE A 152 4.40 -1.63 -16.76
C PHE A 152 4.46 -1.00 -18.15
N GLU A 153 5.20 0.09 -18.35
CA GLU A 153 5.36 0.74 -19.65
C GLU A 153 6.12 -0.14 -20.66
N GLU A 154 7.19 -0.80 -20.22
CA GLU A 154 7.96 -1.72 -21.04
C GLU A 154 7.37 -3.13 -21.10
N ASN A 155 6.28 -3.39 -20.39
CA ASN A 155 5.63 -4.70 -20.28
C ASN A 155 6.63 -5.83 -19.97
N LEU A 156 7.43 -5.61 -18.91
CA LEU A 156 8.48 -6.55 -18.54
C LEU A 156 7.90 -7.86 -18.01
N SER A 157 8.58 -8.96 -18.26
CA SER A 157 8.25 -10.24 -17.61
C SER A 157 8.51 -10.17 -16.11
N GLU A 158 7.79 -11.00 -15.34
CA GLU A 158 7.99 -11.10 -13.89
C GLU A 158 9.47 -11.35 -13.52
N GLY A 159 10.14 -12.25 -14.23
CA GLY A 159 11.55 -12.55 -13.98
C GLY A 159 12.48 -11.36 -14.22
N GLU A 160 12.18 -10.50 -15.22
CA GLU A 160 12.93 -9.27 -15.44
C GLU A 160 12.63 -8.20 -14.39
N ALA A 161 11.37 -8.01 -14.04
CA ALA A 161 10.95 -7.09 -12.99
C ALA A 161 11.61 -7.44 -11.64
N GLN A 162 11.65 -8.73 -11.29
CA GLN A 162 12.30 -9.22 -10.07
C GLN A 162 13.83 -8.99 -10.11
N ARG A 163 14.48 -9.21 -11.24
CA ARG A 163 15.92 -8.93 -11.38
C ARG A 163 16.24 -7.46 -11.22
N ARG A 164 15.47 -6.56 -11.86
CA ARG A 164 15.64 -5.10 -11.73
C ARG A 164 15.37 -4.67 -10.29
N MET A 165 14.33 -5.19 -9.65
CA MET A 165 14.06 -4.93 -8.24
C MET A 165 15.23 -5.36 -7.34
N GLY A 166 15.77 -6.55 -7.53
CA GLY A 166 16.93 -7.05 -6.79
C GLY A 166 18.21 -6.25 -7.03
N ALA A 167 18.36 -5.64 -8.22
CA ALA A 167 19.47 -4.76 -8.51
C ALA A 167 19.40 -3.42 -7.79
N GLU A 168 18.18 -2.87 -7.58
CA GLU A 168 17.98 -1.55 -6.99
C GLU A 168 17.65 -1.60 -5.49
N PHE A 169 17.01 -2.67 -5.00
CA PHE A 169 16.50 -2.74 -3.63
C PHE A 169 17.11 -3.88 -2.82
N ARG A 170 16.97 -3.77 -1.52
CA ARG A 170 17.34 -4.78 -0.53
C ARG A 170 16.26 -4.88 0.56
N THR A 171 16.14 -6.07 1.14
CA THR A 171 15.27 -6.37 2.28
C THR A 171 16.09 -7.11 3.35
N PRO A 172 15.80 -6.92 4.65
CA PRO A 172 14.83 -5.99 5.20
C PRO A 172 15.27 -4.53 5.06
N GLY A 173 14.29 -3.60 5.12
CA GLY A 173 14.52 -2.17 5.01
C GLY A 173 13.64 -1.34 5.95
N HIS A 174 13.63 -0.01 5.75
CA HIS A 174 12.91 0.95 6.61
C HIS A 174 11.62 1.50 5.99
N ILE A 175 11.28 1.08 4.77
CA ILE A 175 9.97 1.32 4.15
C ILE A 175 9.19 0.01 4.16
N PRO A 176 8.25 -0.19 5.10
CA PRO A 176 7.29 -1.28 5.02
C PRO A 176 6.46 -1.16 3.75
N VAL A 177 6.16 -2.28 3.12
CA VAL A 177 5.28 -2.33 1.95
C VAL A 177 4.03 -3.13 2.31
N CYS A 178 2.87 -2.55 2.04
CA CYS A 178 1.58 -3.23 2.13
C CYS A 178 1.02 -3.45 0.73
N ARG A 179 0.61 -4.68 0.43
CA ARG A 179 0.06 -5.03 -0.87
C ARG A 179 -1.43 -5.38 -0.77
N GLU A 180 -2.14 -4.99 -1.81
CA GLU A 180 -3.53 -5.36 -2.00
C GLU A 180 -3.68 -6.85 -2.32
N SER A 181 -4.77 -7.47 -1.85
CA SER A 181 -5.22 -8.78 -2.31
C SER A 181 -5.87 -8.70 -3.69
N GLN A 182 -5.94 -9.81 -4.41
CA GLN A 182 -6.66 -9.87 -5.68
C GLN A 182 -8.11 -9.44 -5.50
N GLY A 183 -8.58 -8.52 -6.35
CA GLY A 183 -9.92 -7.95 -6.27
C GLY A 183 -10.05 -6.73 -5.34
N GLY A 184 -8.97 -6.30 -4.71
CA GLY A 184 -8.92 -5.10 -3.90
C GLY A 184 -9.81 -5.16 -2.66
N LEU A 185 -10.26 -3.99 -2.20
CA LEU A 185 -11.13 -3.84 -1.03
C LEU A 185 -12.49 -4.55 -1.18
N LEU A 186 -12.94 -4.80 -2.40
CA LEU A 186 -14.23 -5.45 -2.67
C LEU A 186 -14.18 -6.98 -2.58
N SER A 187 -12.99 -7.56 -2.43
CA SER A 187 -12.79 -9.02 -2.32
C SER A 187 -12.78 -9.54 -0.88
N ARG A 188 -13.06 -8.69 0.08
CA ARG A 188 -13.01 -8.99 1.52
C ARG A 188 -14.34 -9.37 2.10
#